data_b523f6fabad2d32724116a6c94e626c8
#
_entry.id   b523f6fabad2d32724116a6c94e626c8
#
_cell.length_a   1.000
_cell.length_b   1.000
_cell.length_c   1.000
_cell.angle_alpha   90.00
_cell.angle_beta   90.00
_cell.angle_gamma   90.00
#
_symmetry.space_group_name_H-M   'P 1'
#
loop_
_entity.id
_entity.type
_entity.pdbx_description
1 polymer ?
#
loop_
_entity_poly.entity_id
_entity_poly.type
_entity_poly.pdbx_seq_one_letter_code
_entity_poly.pdbx_strand_id
1 'polypeptide(L)'
;MIALHPLKKSLASAVVAIATLAAALPAVAAPIDWASWSNPVTGTTTGSATATFSTAGVTAGYNGELQQFVAAYPSYNPVATFSGGTVGNAPPSANGIIRIFGGTAGVANTITFSQAVANPVLAIWSLGQPGLIAQFNFRQPFTIESGGPNAEYGGASITAGGNTVFGAEGNGVIQFTGSVSSITWTNPVSENWYGFTVGVPVAAVPEPETYAMLLAGLGALALVTRRRKTG
;
A
#
# COMPACT_ATOMS: atom_id res chain seq x y z
N MET A 1 8.58 83.92 -20.64
CA MET A 1 9.04 82.62 -21.23
C MET A 1 8.93 81.55 -20.17
N ILE A 2 7.77 80.84 -20.18
CA ILE A 2 7.48 79.81 -19.14
C ILE A 2 7.61 78.46 -19.84
N ALA A 3 8.58 77.63 -19.36
CA ALA A 3 8.83 76.32 -19.89
C ALA A 3 7.88 75.28 -19.27
N LEU A 4 7.07 74.62 -20.08
CA LEU A 4 6.25 73.50 -19.66
C LEU A 4 7.08 72.19 -19.65
N HIS A 5 7.14 71.57 -18.49
CA HIS A 5 7.69 70.22 -18.32
C HIS A 5 6.58 69.17 -18.65
N PRO A 6 6.87 68.11 -19.42
CA PRO A 6 5.91 67.03 -19.62
C PRO A 6 5.99 66.04 -18.45
N LEU A 7 4.84 65.81 -17.82
CA LEU A 7 4.66 64.68 -16.85
C LEU A 7 4.79 63.35 -17.58
N LYS A 8 5.79 62.57 -17.25
CA LYS A 8 5.89 61.14 -17.60
C LYS A 8 4.96 60.36 -16.70
N LYS A 9 3.86 59.80 -17.27
CA LYS A 9 3.03 58.79 -16.60
C LYS A 9 3.77 57.47 -16.61
N SER A 10 4.23 57.02 -15.43
CA SER A 10 4.77 55.67 -15.22
C SER A 10 3.61 54.72 -15.09
N LEU A 11 3.42 53.83 -16.05
CA LEU A 11 2.53 52.66 -15.92
C LEU A 11 3.24 51.62 -15.05
N ALA A 12 2.80 51.50 -13.80
CA ALA A 12 3.19 50.41 -12.92
C ALA A 12 2.46 49.13 -13.35
N SER A 13 3.18 48.21 -13.96
CA SER A 13 2.68 46.85 -14.25
C SER A 13 2.55 46.06 -12.96
N ALA A 14 1.34 45.89 -12.46
CA ALA A 14 1.07 44.99 -11.36
C ALA A 14 1.13 43.55 -11.87
N VAL A 15 2.23 42.85 -11.53
CA VAL A 15 2.34 41.40 -11.71
C VAL A 15 1.58 40.75 -10.57
N VAL A 16 0.39 40.21 -10.85
CA VAL A 16 -0.36 39.37 -9.90
C VAL A 16 0.29 37.98 -9.90
N ALA A 17 1.10 37.72 -8.90
CA ALA A 17 1.61 36.38 -8.62
C ALA A 17 0.46 35.53 -8.08
N ILE A 18 -0.08 34.60 -8.88
CA ILE A 18 -1.00 33.57 -8.43
C ILE A 18 -0.16 32.50 -7.71
N ALA A 19 -0.08 32.60 -6.38
CA ALA A 19 0.45 31.53 -5.56
C ALA A 19 -0.55 30.37 -5.62
N THR A 20 -0.24 29.31 -6.37
CA THR A 20 -0.97 28.05 -6.28
C THR A 20 -0.63 27.42 -4.95
N LEU A 21 -1.54 27.53 -3.99
CA LEU A 21 -1.51 26.76 -2.74
C LEU A 21 -1.86 25.32 -3.15
N ALA A 22 -0.84 24.48 -3.33
CA ALA A 22 -1.02 23.03 -3.44
C ALA A 22 -1.44 22.54 -2.05
N ALA A 23 -2.76 22.53 -1.79
CA ALA A 23 -3.28 21.83 -0.63
C ALA A 23 -2.93 20.35 -0.81
N ALA A 24 -2.13 19.79 0.10
CA ALA A 24 -1.93 18.35 0.17
C ALA A 24 -3.31 17.73 0.47
N LEU A 25 -3.88 17.09 -0.55
CA LEU A 25 -5.09 16.30 -0.38
C LEU A 25 -4.77 15.18 0.63
N PRO A 26 -5.68 14.89 1.58
CA PRO A 26 -5.50 13.73 2.44
C PRO A 26 -5.32 12.48 1.57
N ALA A 27 -4.39 11.61 1.92
CA ALA A 27 -4.21 10.35 1.23
C ALA A 27 -5.51 9.55 1.36
N VAL A 28 -6.18 9.35 0.25
CA VAL A 28 -7.38 8.50 0.19
C VAL A 28 -6.91 7.06 0.18
N ALA A 29 -7.52 6.22 1.01
CA ALA A 29 -7.25 4.79 1.01
C ALA A 29 -7.52 4.21 -0.38
N ALA A 30 -6.51 3.57 -0.97
CA ALA A 30 -6.61 2.98 -2.29
C ALA A 30 -7.20 1.57 -2.22
N PRO A 31 -8.04 1.14 -3.18
CA PRO A 31 -8.37 -0.25 -3.35
C PRO A 31 -7.10 -1.08 -3.54
N ILE A 32 -7.04 -2.22 -2.87
CA ILE A 32 -5.94 -3.18 -3.00
C ILE A 32 -6.43 -4.37 -3.82
N ASP A 33 -5.69 -4.70 -4.86
CA ASP A 33 -5.82 -5.95 -5.59
C ASP A 33 -4.99 -7.01 -4.86
N TRP A 34 -5.67 -7.89 -4.14
CA TRP A 34 -5.04 -8.91 -3.31
C TRP A 34 -4.70 -10.15 -4.13
N ALA A 35 -3.55 -10.74 -3.85
CA ALA A 35 -3.08 -11.96 -4.47
C ALA A 35 -4.10 -13.09 -4.39
N SER A 36 -4.44 -13.68 -5.53
CA SER A 36 -5.13 -14.97 -5.61
C SER A 36 -4.06 -16.05 -5.79
N TRP A 37 -3.83 -16.81 -4.72
CA TRP A 37 -2.77 -17.81 -4.67
C TRP A 37 -3.17 -19.12 -5.33
N SER A 38 -2.22 -19.76 -6.03
CA SER A 38 -2.39 -21.03 -6.74
C SER A 38 -1.08 -21.82 -6.77
N ASN A 39 -1.16 -23.08 -7.24
CA ASN A 39 -0.01 -23.97 -7.44
C ASN A 39 0.90 -24.10 -6.21
N PRO A 40 0.37 -24.36 -5.00
CA PRO A 40 1.19 -24.46 -3.81
C PRO A 40 2.04 -25.74 -3.84
N VAL A 41 3.33 -25.56 -3.52
CA VAL A 41 4.25 -26.67 -3.22
C VAL A 41 4.72 -26.46 -1.79
N THR A 42 4.31 -27.35 -0.89
CA THR A 42 4.69 -27.27 0.53
C THR A 42 6.16 -27.62 0.73
N GLY A 43 6.80 -26.98 1.69
CA GLY A 43 8.20 -27.24 2.05
C GLY A 43 8.63 -26.31 3.18
N THR A 44 9.54 -26.78 4.02
CA THR A 44 10.10 -26.01 5.14
C THR A 44 11.16 -25.00 4.71
N THR A 45 11.78 -25.20 3.54
CA THR A 45 12.87 -24.35 3.03
C THR A 45 12.68 -23.93 1.58
N THR A 46 11.93 -24.72 0.80
CA THR A 46 11.77 -24.58 -0.65
C THR A 46 10.31 -24.63 -1.10
N GLY A 47 9.39 -24.31 -0.20
CA GLY A 47 7.98 -24.18 -0.57
C GLY A 47 7.76 -23.04 -1.56
N SER A 48 6.74 -23.15 -2.39
CA SER A 48 6.44 -22.14 -3.39
C SER A 48 4.95 -22.03 -3.68
N ALA A 49 4.52 -20.85 -4.18
CA ALA A 49 3.20 -20.62 -4.72
C ALA A 49 3.27 -19.53 -5.79
N THR A 50 2.24 -19.45 -6.64
CA THR A 50 2.07 -18.38 -7.61
C THR A 50 0.85 -17.53 -7.25
N ALA A 51 0.91 -16.25 -7.55
CA ALA A 51 -0.19 -15.32 -7.33
C ALA A 51 -0.55 -14.58 -8.61
N THR A 52 -1.85 -14.38 -8.81
CA THR A 52 -2.39 -13.48 -9.82
C THR A 52 -3.12 -12.32 -9.16
N PHE A 53 -3.10 -11.16 -9.83
CA PHE A 53 -3.81 -9.96 -9.43
C PHE A 53 -4.81 -9.61 -10.53
N SER A 54 -6.08 -9.46 -10.16
CA SER A 54 -7.18 -9.40 -11.14
C SER A 54 -7.20 -8.12 -11.98
N THR A 55 -6.73 -7.02 -11.41
CA THR A 55 -6.79 -5.69 -12.02
C THR A 55 -5.43 -5.08 -12.31
N ALA A 56 -4.39 -5.46 -11.58
CA ALA A 56 -3.06 -4.85 -11.71
C ALA A 56 -2.26 -5.36 -12.92
N GLY A 57 -2.69 -6.45 -13.59
CA GLY A 57 -1.97 -7.06 -14.71
C GLY A 57 -0.57 -7.58 -14.33
N VAL A 58 -0.38 -7.88 -13.05
CA VAL A 58 0.86 -8.34 -12.44
C VAL A 58 0.66 -9.78 -11.96
N THR A 59 1.72 -10.56 -11.94
CA THR A 59 1.79 -11.84 -11.23
C THR A 59 2.91 -11.80 -10.20
N ALA A 60 2.86 -12.71 -9.22
CA ALA A 60 3.97 -12.88 -8.29
C ALA A 60 4.27 -14.36 -8.06
N GLY A 61 5.53 -14.65 -7.76
CA GLY A 61 5.99 -15.95 -7.27
C GLY A 61 6.39 -15.81 -5.81
N TYR A 62 5.98 -16.75 -4.97
CA TYR A 62 6.48 -16.91 -3.62
C TYR A 62 7.45 -18.10 -3.57
N ASN A 63 8.55 -17.93 -2.85
CA ASN A 63 9.50 -18.99 -2.52
C ASN A 63 9.98 -18.83 -1.08
N GLY A 64 10.00 -19.94 -0.32
CA GLY A 64 10.39 -19.92 1.08
C GLY A 64 9.72 -21.05 1.87
N GLU A 65 9.37 -20.78 3.11
CA GLU A 65 8.62 -21.70 3.95
C GLU A 65 7.13 -21.70 3.53
N LEU A 66 6.57 -22.87 3.27
CA LEU A 66 5.15 -23.05 2.99
C LEU A 66 4.72 -24.40 3.60
N GLN A 67 4.22 -24.37 4.83
CA GLN A 67 3.76 -25.58 5.51
C GLN A 67 2.33 -25.91 5.16
N GLN A 68 1.49 -24.91 4.95
CA GLN A 68 0.11 -25.09 4.56
C GLN A 68 -0.35 -23.96 3.63
N PHE A 69 -1.11 -24.33 2.64
CA PHE A 69 -1.91 -23.41 1.83
C PHE A 69 -3.38 -23.65 2.09
N VAL A 70 -4.13 -22.59 2.34
CA VAL A 70 -5.59 -22.65 2.50
C VAL A 70 -6.23 -21.80 1.43
N ALA A 71 -6.96 -22.44 0.51
CA ALA A 71 -7.50 -21.81 -0.69
C ALA A 71 -8.64 -20.82 -0.42
N ALA A 72 -9.42 -21.04 0.64
CA ALA A 72 -10.52 -20.14 1.01
C ALA A 72 -10.67 -20.19 2.54
N TYR A 73 -10.34 -19.10 3.20
CA TYR A 73 -10.37 -19.05 4.66
C TYR A 73 -10.67 -17.63 5.17
N PRO A 74 -11.55 -17.48 6.17
CA PRO A 74 -11.96 -16.17 6.69
C PRO A 74 -10.94 -15.53 7.64
N SER A 75 -9.64 -15.77 7.44
CA SER A 75 -8.56 -15.28 8.32
C SER A 75 -8.52 -13.76 8.46
N TYR A 76 -8.90 -13.04 7.40
CA TYR A 76 -8.76 -11.58 7.36
C TYR A 76 -10.04 -10.86 7.83
N ASN A 77 -10.55 -11.28 8.98
CA ASN A 77 -11.66 -10.66 9.70
C ASN A 77 -11.25 -10.23 11.12
N PRO A 78 -11.83 -9.15 11.68
CA PRO A 78 -12.73 -8.20 11.01
C PRO A 78 -12.01 -7.35 9.95
N VAL A 79 -12.76 -6.80 9.00
CA VAL A 79 -12.20 -5.95 7.93
C VAL A 79 -11.36 -4.81 8.49
N ALA A 80 -11.77 -4.17 9.58
CA ALA A 80 -11.05 -3.06 10.19
C ALA A 80 -9.63 -3.42 10.68
N THR A 81 -9.33 -4.68 10.97
CA THR A 81 -7.98 -5.13 11.33
C THR A 81 -7.06 -5.17 10.11
N PHE A 82 -7.62 -5.42 8.93
CA PHE A 82 -6.87 -5.63 7.70
C PHE A 82 -7.15 -4.58 6.61
N SER A 83 -7.73 -3.45 7.01
CA SER A 83 -7.89 -2.25 6.17
C SER A 83 -7.75 -1.01 7.05
N GLY A 84 -7.28 0.09 6.47
CA GLY A 84 -7.02 1.35 7.18
C GLY A 84 -5.78 2.05 6.61
N GLY A 85 -5.52 3.27 7.04
CA GLY A 85 -4.45 4.07 6.45
C GLY A 85 -4.62 4.21 4.94
N THR A 86 -3.64 3.73 4.19
CA THR A 86 -3.66 3.72 2.72
C THR A 86 -4.37 2.50 2.11
N VAL A 87 -4.80 1.53 2.92
CA VAL A 87 -5.38 0.26 2.52
C VAL A 87 -6.90 0.31 2.56
N GLY A 88 -7.57 0.34 1.40
CA GLY A 88 -9.01 0.55 1.28
C GLY A 88 -9.88 -0.67 1.53
N ASN A 89 -9.34 -1.89 1.48
CA ASN A 89 -10.08 -3.13 1.65
C ASN A 89 -9.20 -4.25 2.21
N ALA A 90 -9.81 -5.14 3.01
CA ALA A 90 -9.15 -6.36 3.50
C ALA A 90 -9.02 -7.43 2.40
N PRO A 91 -8.10 -8.41 2.56
CA PRO A 91 -8.00 -9.55 1.66
C PRO A 91 -9.29 -10.36 1.60
N PRO A 92 -9.79 -10.71 0.40
CA PRO A 92 -10.95 -11.59 0.26
C PRO A 92 -10.64 -13.02 0.77
N SER A 93 -11.58 -13.65 1.45
CA SER A 93 -11.41 -15.02 1.95
C SER A 93 -11.16 -16.05 0.85
N ALA A 94 -11.67 -15.80 -0.36
CA ALA A 94 -11.51 -16.70 -1.51
C ALA A 94 -10.10 -16.71 -2.11
N ASN A 95 -9.23 -15.73 -1.78
CA ASN A 95 -7.93 -15.56 -2.41
C ASN A 95 -6.83 -16.45 -1.81
N GLY A 96 -7.12 -17.12 -0.71
CA GLY A 96 -6.17 -18.00 -0.03
C GLY A 96 -5.15 -17.29 0.86
N ILE A 97 -4.48 -18.10 1.67
CA ILE A 97 -3.44 -17.66 2.62
C ILE A 97 -2.26 -18.62 2.58
N ILE A 98 -1.05 -18.09 2.59
CA ILE A 98 0.18 -18.84 2.81
C ILE A 98 0.40 -18.94 4.31
N ARG A 99 0.48 -20.15 4.85
CA ARG A 99 0.77 -20.44 6.26
C ARG A 99 2.17 -21.00 6.43
N ILE A 100 2.87 -20.47 7.40
CA ILE A 100 4.24 -20.84 7.74
C ILE A 100 4.37 -21.04 9.25
N PHE A 101 5.37 -21.84 9.67
CA PHE A 101 5.66 -22.07 11.09
C PHE A 101 6.84 -21.23 11.57
N GLY A 102 7.70 -20.80 10.67
CA GLY A 102 8.92 -20.09 11.02
C GLY A 102 9.98 -20.97 11.71
N GLY A 103 11.00 -20.30 12.23
CA GLY A 103 12.07 -20.94 12.98
C GLY A 103 13.13 -21.66 12.17
N THR A 104 13.00 -21.72 10.84
CA THR A 104 14.01 -22.34 9.99
C THR A 104 15.17 -21.36 9.78
N ALA A 105 16.32 -21.69 10.39
CA ALA A 105 17.50 -20.83 10.33
C ALA A 105 17.98 -20.64 8.89
N GLY A 106 18.24 -19.39 8.52
CA GLY A 106 18.81 -19.03 7.22
C GLY A 106 17.85 -19.08 6.04
N VAL A 107 16.59 -19.48 6.23
CA VAL A 107 15.60 -19.44 5.15
C VAL A 107 15.08 -18.02 4.96
N ALA A 108 15.19 -17.53 3.72
CA ALA A 108 14.59 -16.30 3.29
C ALA A 108 13.28 -16.59 2.55
N ASN A 109 12.21 -15.99 3.04
CA ASN A 109 10.94 -15.95 2.34
C ASN A 109 10.97 -14.80 1.33
N THR A 110 10.58 -15.03 0.10
CA THR A 110 10.65 -14.01 -0.96
C THR A 110 9.39 -14.05 -1.82
N ILE A 111 8.76 -12.91 -1.98
CA ILE A 111 7.75 -12.65 -3.00
C ILE A 111 8.44 -11.87 -4.12
N THR A 112 8.37 -12.35 -5.36
CA THR A 112 8.92 -11.68 -6.54
C THR A 112 7.78 -11.34 -7.49
N PHE A 113 7.63 -10.07 -7.83
CA PHE A 113 6.63 -9.60 -8.79
C PHE A 113 7.17 -9.72 -10.21
N SER A 114 6.28 -9.97 -11.19
CA SER A 114 6.63 -10.04 -12.61
C SER A 114 7.13 -8.69 -13.17
N GLN A 115 6.76 -7.61 -12.53
CA GLN A 115 7.27 -6.25 -12.74
C GLN A 115 7.24 -5.48 -11.42
N ALA A 116 8.03 -4.41 -11.31
CA ALA A 116 8.02 -3.59 -10.11
C ALA A 116 6.64 -2.96 -9.88
N VAL A 117 6.16 -3.01 -8.66
CA VAL A 117 4.87 -2.48 -8.22
C VAL A 117 5.08 -1.32 -7.24
N ALA A 118 4.19 -0.34 -7.26
CA ALA A 118 4.27 0.81 -6.37
C ALA A 118 3.59 0.49 -5.03
N ASN A 119 4.30 0.71 -3.94
CA ASN A 119 3.78 0.63 -2.57
C ASN A 119 2.98 -0.66 -2.27
N PRO A 120 3.51 -1.87 -2.55
CA PRO A 120 2.79 -3.10 -2.24
C PRO A 120 2.54 -3.25 -0.75
N VAL A 121 1.49 -3.99 -0.40
CA VAL A 121 1.09 -4.23 0.99
C VAL A 121 1.20 -5.72 1.32
N LEU A 122 1.42 -6.02 2.60
CA LEU A 122 1.41 -7.39 3.13
C LEU A 122 0.44 -7.45 4.31
N ALA A 123 -0.59 -8.29 4.22
CA ALA A 123 -1.45 -8.63 5.34
C ALA A 123 -0.84 -9.79 6.12
N ILE A 124 -0.71 -9.63 7.41
CA ILE A 124 -0.13 -10.58 8.36
C ILE A 124 -1.23 -11.01 9.33
N TRP A 125 -1.39 -12.32 9.48
CA TRP A 125 -2.40 -12.93 10.32
C TRP A 125 -1.77 -13.83 11.36
N SER A 126 -2.16 -13.65 12.64
CA SER A 126 -1.81 -14.54 13.76
C SER A 126 -0.29 -14.70 14.00
N LEU A 127 0.50 -13.62 13.82
CA LEU A 127 1.95 -13.66 14.05
C LEU A 127 2.25 -13.79 15.53
N GLY A 128 2.93 -14.86 15.94
CA GLY A 128 3.19 -15.22 17.32
C GLY A 128 1.95 -15.78 18.03
N GLN A 129 2.09 -16.03 19.31
CA GLN A 129 1.00 -16.54 20.15
C GLN A 129 1.12 -15.96 21.58
N PRO A 130 0.10 -16.08 22.43
CA PRO A 130 0.20 -15.60 23.80
C PRO A 130 1.43 -16.19 24.52
N GLY A 131 2.32 -15.30 24.99
CA GLY A 131 3.58 -15.69 25.64
C GLY A 131 4.76 -15.95 24.70
N LEU A 132 4.58 -15.91 23.40
CA LEU A 132 5.65 -16.08 22.39
C LEU A 132 5.57 -15.00 21.32
N ILE A 133 6.56 -14.12 21.29
CA ILE A 133 6.68 -13.09 20.24
C ILE A 133 7.37 -13.69 19.02
N ALA A 134 6.66 -13.80 17.91
CA ALA A 134 7.24 -14.09 16.60
C ALA A 134 7.52 -12.81 15.82
N GLN A 135 8.32 -12.92 14.74
CA GLN A 135 8.77 -11.76 14.01
C GLN A 135 9.01 -12.05 12.52
N PHE A 136 8.78 -11.02 11.70
CA PHE A 136 9.23 -10.94 10.31
C PHE A 136 10.32 -9.88 10.19
N ASN A 137 11.54 -10.27 9.83
CA ASN A 137 12.66 -9.37 9.62
C ASN A 137 12.77 -9.06 8.13
N PHE A 138 12.20 -7.92 7.70
CA PHE A 138 12.23 -7.49 6.30
C PHE A 138 13.57 -6.85 5.93
N ARG A 139 13.92 -6.93 4.65
CA ARG A 139 15.06 -6.18 4.11
C ARG A 139 14.72 -4.73 3.79
N GLN A 140 13.44 -4.46 3.47
CA GLN A 140 12.95 -3.14 3.10
C GLN A 140 12.24 -2.47 4.30
N PRO A 141 12.25 -1.13 4.37
CA PRO A 141 11.42 -0.38 5.29
C PRO A 141 9.94 -0.48 4.91
N PHE A 142 9.08 -0.36 5.90
CA PHE A 142 7.64 -0.40 5.77
C PHE A 142 6.95 0.53 6.79
N THR A 143 5.66 0.77 6.61
CA THR A 143 4.76 1.39 7.59
C THR A 143 3.65 0.42 7.97
N ILE A 144 3.17 0.48 9.22
CA ILE A 144 1.96 -0.25 9.63
C ILE A 144 0.76 0.62 9.27
N GLU A 145 -0.14 0.07 8.47
CA GLU A 145 -1.34 0.77 7.98
C GLU A 145 -2.57 0.45 8.83
N SER A 146 -2.67 -0.78 9.33
CA SER A 146 -3.78 -1.21 10.17
C SER A 146 -3.38 -2.37 11.08
N GLY A 147 -4.20 -2.66 12.09
CA GLY A 147 -4.00 -3.81 12.96
C GLY A 147 -5.08 -3.88 14.03
N GLY A 148 -5.15 -5.02 14.69
CA GLY A 148 -6.15 -5.31 15.73
C GLY A 148 -6.30 -6.80 15.96
N PRO A 149 -7.32 -7.24 16.70
CA PRO A 149 -7.62 -8.64 16.88
C PRO A 149 -8.17 -9.25 15.59
N ASN A 150 -7.89 -10.54 15.32
CA ASN A 150 -8.61 -11.31 14.31
C ASN A 150 -9.85 -12.00 14.94
N ALA A 151 -10.77 -12.44 14.08
CA ALA A 151 -12.03 -13.06 14.54
C ALA A 151 -11.87 -14.49 15.05
N GLU A 152 -10.74 -15.17 14.72
CA GLU A 152 -10.53 -16.58 15.02
C GLU A 152 -9.80 -16.78 16.36
N TYR A 153 -8.70 -16.06 16.57
CA TYR A 153 -7.83 -16.20 17.76
C TYR A 153 -7.75 -14.93 18.61
N GLY A 154 -8.40 -13.85 18.20
CA GLY A 154 -8.31 -12.57 18.89
C GLY A 154 -6.97 -11.88 18.63
N GLY A 155 -6.16 -11.76 19.67
CA GLY A 155 -4.84 -11.12 19.60
C GLY A 155 -4.86 -9.61 19.60
N ALA A 156 -3.84 -8.99 19.01
CA ALA A 156 -3.62 -7.56 19.00
C ALA A 156 -3.07 -7.08 17.64
N SER A 157 -2.83 -5.78 17.53
CA SER A 157 -2.09 -5.23 16.40
C SER A 157 -0.65 -5.74 16.38
N ILE A 158 -0.11 -5.95 15.18
CA ILE A 158 1.33 -6.05 14.98
C ILE A 158 2.02 -4.76 15.44
N THR A 159 3.28 -4.88 15.84
CA THR A 159 4.15 -3.75 16.20
C THR A 159 5.41 -3.75 15.35
N ALA A 160 6.15 -2.64 15.31
CA ALA A 160 7.35 -2.52 14.50
C ALA A 160 8.56 -2.01 15.30
N GLY A 161 9.75 -2.49 14.93
CA GLY A 161 11.04 -1.97 15.39
C GLY A 161 12.05 -2.01 14.24
N GLY A 162 12.37 -0.85 13.66
CA GLY A 162 13.14 -0.81 12.41
C GLY A 162 12.39 -1.52 11.28
N ASN A 163 13.07 -2.44 10.60
CA ASN A 163 12.49 -3.24 9.53
C ASN A 163 11.89 -4.58 10.02
N THR A 164 11.63 -4.71 11.32
CA THR A 164 11.06 -5.91 11.91
C THR A 164 9.63 -5.67 12.37
N VAL A 165 8.73 -6.57 11.97
CA VAL A 165 7.38 -6.68 12.52
C VAL A 165 7.38 -7.71 13.62
N PHE A 166 6.71 -7.40 14.73
CA PHE A 166 6.53 -8.31 15.88
C PHE A 166 5.05 -8.56 16.12
N GLY A 167 4.75 -9.75 16.62
CA GLY A 167 3.42 -10.13 17.06
C GLY A 167 3.45 -11.14 18.20
N ALA A 168 2.45 -11.05 19.08
CA ALA A 168 2.04 -12.04 20.05
C ALA A 168 0.54 -12.29 19.80
N GLU A 169 0.21 -13.12 18.83
CA GLU A 169 -1.08 -13.19 18.15
C GLU A 169 -1.36 -11.90 17.35
N GLY A 170 -0.31 -11.40 16.67
CA GLY A 170 -0.35 -10.09 16.00
C GLY A 170 -0.99 -10.14 14.63
N ASN A 171 -1.86 -9.16 14.35
CA ASN A 171 -2.55 -9.06 13.06
C ASN A 171 -2.47 -7.64 12.53
N GLY A 172 -2.45 -7.48 11.21
CA GLY A 172 -2.48 -6.18 10.56
C GLY A 172 -1.96 -6.17 9.14
N VAL A 173 -1.82 -4.97 8.61
CA VAL A 173 -1.28 -4.73 7.26
C VAL A 173 -0.12 -3.77 7.33
N ILE A 174 0.93 -4.08 6.60
CA ILE A 174 2.08 -3.20 6.37
C ILE A 174 2.15 -2.79 4.91
N GLN A 175 2.70 -1.60 4.63
CA GLN A 175 2.96 -1.11 3.29
C GLN A 175 4.45 -0.86 3.10
N PHE A 176 5.01 -1.35 2.00
CA PHE A 176 6.37 -1.03 1.55
C PHE A 176 6.34 0.20 0.66
N THR A 177 7.24 1.16 0.89
CA THR A 177 7.24 2.43 0.16
C THR A 177 8.07 2.36 -1.12
N GLY A 178 7.54 2.93 -2.19
CA GLY A 178 8.24 3.10 -3.47
C GLY A 178 8.00 1.96 -4.46
N SER A 179 8.89 1.85 -5.44
CA SER A 179 8.82 0.82 -6.50
C SER A 179 9.53 -0.46 -6.03
N VAL A 180 8.79 -1.54 -5.90
CA VAL A 180 9.24 -2.80 -5.29
C VAL A 180 9.10 -3.95 -6.29
N SER A 181 10.20 -4.60 -6.63
CA SER A 181 10.22 -5.81 -7.48
C SER A 181 10.17 -7.11 -6.66
N SER A 182 10.60 -7.07 -5.39
CA SER A 182 10.55 -8.22 -4.49
C SER A 182 10.45 -7.80 -3.04
N ILE A 183 9.79 -8.62 -2.22
CA ILE A 183 9.72 -8.49 -0.76
C ILE A 183 10.42 -9.70 -0.17
N THR A 184 11.43 -9.47 0.69
CA THR A 184 12.20 -10.56 1.30
C THR A 184 12.27 -10.40 2.81
N TRP A 185 12.04 -11.49 3.55
CA TRP A 185 12.13 -11.52 5.01
C TRP A 185 12.61 -12.87 5.54
N THR A 186 12.99 -12.88 6.81
CA THR A 186 13.23 -14.09 7.61
C THR A 186 12.31 -14.10 8.81
N ASN A 187 11.97 -15.29 9.30
CA ASN A 187 11.13 -15.51 10.49
C ASN A 187 11.80 -16.51 11.44
N PRO A 188 12.72 -16.04 12.29
CA PRO A 188 13.58 -16.89 13.09
C PRO A 188 12.88 -17.60 14.27
N VAL A 189 11.64 -17.22 14.58
CA VAL A 189 10.87 -17.79 15.69
C VAL A 189 9.82 -18.75 15.17
N SER A 190 9.86 -20.00 15.65
CA SER A 190 8.86 -21.02 15.31
C SER A 190 7.67 -20.94 16.25
N GLU A 191 6.49 -21.09 15.68
CA GLU A 191 5.24 -21.29 16.41
C GLU A 191 4.29 -22.23 15.64
N ASN A 192 3.04 -22.40 16.09
CA ASN A 192 2.12 -23.36 15.47
C ASN A 192 1.81 -23.04 14.02
N TRP A 193 1.45 -21.81 13.73
CA TRP A 193 1.34 -21.25 12.39
C TRP A 193 0.83 -19.81 12.40
N TYR A 194 1.34 -19.05 11.48
CA TYR A 194 0.88 -17.74 11.11
C TYR A 194 0.86 -17.62 9.58
N GLY A 195 0.21 -16.60 9.08
CA GLY A 195 0.02 -16.53 7.65
C GLY A 195 0.13 -15.12 7.10
N PHE A 196 0.22 -15.05 5.78
CA PHE A 196 0.28 -13.78 5.07
C PHE A 196 -0.37 -13.89 3.69
N THR A 197 -0.71 -12.73 3.15
CA THR A 197 -0.98 -12.51 1.72
C THR A 197 -0.45 -11.14 1.32
N VAL A 198 -0.25 -10.95 0.01
CA VAL A 198 0.28 -9.71 -0.56
C VAL A 198 -0.76 -9.03 -1.43
N GLY A 199 -0.73 -7.70 -1.47
CA GLY A 199 -1.61 -6.90 -2.31
C GLY A 199 -0.87 -5.80 -3.05
N VAL A 200 -1.43 -5.37 -4.15
CA VAL A 200 -0.94 -4.28 -4.99
C VAL A 200 -1.98 -3.18 -5.01
N PRO A 201 -1.64 -1.93 -4.66
CA PRO A 201 -2.57 -0.82 -4.79
C PRO A 201 -3.01 -0.65 -6.23
N VAL A 202 -4.32 -0.53 -6.45
CA VAL A 202 -4.89 -0.20 -7.74
C VAL A 202 -4.82 1.32 -7.89
N ALA A 203 -4.24 1.80 -9.01
CA ALA A 203 -4.20 3.22 -9.29
C ALA A 203 -5.63 3.79 -9.26
N ALA A 204 -5.86 4.83 -8.47
CA ALA A 204 -7.13 5.53 -8.51
C ALA A 204 -7.35 6.09 -9.91
N VAL A 205 -8.41 5.65 -10.58
CA VAL A 205 -8.86 6.30 -11.81
C VAL A 205 -9.47 7.64 -11.39
N PRO A 206 -8.93 8.78 -11.84
CA PRO A 206 -9.52 10.08 -11.49
C PRO A 206 -11.00 10.09 -11.88
N GLU A 207 -11.86 10.44 -10.92
CA GLU A 207 -13.30 10.47 -11.17
C GLU A 207 -13.64 11.47 -12.29
N PRO A 208 -14.69 11.20 -13.11
CA PRO A 208 -15.13 12.11 -14.17
C PRO A 208 -15.33 13.55 -13.70
N GLU A 209 -15.72 13.74 -12.44
CA GLU A 209 -15.86 15.03 -11.78
C GLU A 209 -14.54 15.81 -11.69
N THR A 210 -13.42 15.13 -11.49
CA THR A 210 -12.08 15.76 -11.46
C THR A 210 -11.73 16.33 -12.83
N TYR A 211 -12.02 15.60 -13.91
CA TYR A 211 -11.84 16.10 -15.28
C TYR A 211 -12.82 17.23 -15.60
N ALA A 212 -14.07 17.14 -15.14
CA ALA A 212 -15.07 18.20 -15.31
C ALA A 212 -14.65 19.49 -14.61
N MET A 213 -14.15 19.41 -13.39
CA MET A 213 -13.63 20.56 -12.64
C MET A 213 -12.37 21.16 -13.28
N LEU A 214 -11.47 20.34 -13.77
CA LEU A 214 -10.28 20.79 -14.51
C LEU A 214 -10.68 21.54 -15.80
N LEU A 215 -11.60 20.98 -16.57
CA LEU A 215 -12.11 21.61 -17.80
C LEU A 215 -12.87 22.91 -17.50
N ALA A 216 -13.70 22.93 -16.44
CA ALA A 216 -14.40 24.14 -15.99
C ALA A 216 -13.41 25.24 -15.58
N GLY A 217 -12.36 24.88 -14.83
CA GLY A 217 -11.29 25.80 -14.43
C GLY A 217 -10.51 26.37 -15.62
N LEU A 218 -10.14 25.53 -16.60
CA LEU A 218 -9.48 25.96 -17.82
C LEU A 218 -10.38 26.83 -18.67
N GLY A 219 -11.68 26.51 -18.76
CA GLY A 219 -12.68 27.31 -19.45
C GLY A 219 -12.84 28.70 -18.83
N ALA A 220 -12.91 28.78 -17.51
CA ALA A 220 -12.96 30.05 -16.80
C ALA A 220 -11.72 30.93 -17.04
N LEU A 221 -10.52 30.33 -17.00
CA LEU A 221 -9.27 31.02 -17.31
C LEU A 221 -9.24 31.56 -18.76
N ALA A 222 -9.69 30.78 -19.73
CA ALA A 222 -9.77 31.18 -21.13
C ALA A 222 -10.72 32.38 -21.34
N LEU A 223 -11.85 32.41 -20.63
CA LEU A 223 -12.79 33.54 -20.67
C LEU A 223 -12.19 34.83 -20.08
N VAL A 224 -11.47 34.73 -18.95
CA VAL A 224 -10.81 35.88 -18.32
C VAL A 224 -9.71 36.46 -19.20
N THR A 225 -8.90 35.60 -19.82
CA THR A 225 -7.80 36.02 -20.70
C THR A 225 -8.33 36.68 -21.98
N ARG A 226 -9.46 36.18 -22.52
CA ARG A 226 -10.13 36.78 -23.71
C ARG A 226 -10.64 38.17 -23.41
N ARG A 227 -11.27 38.41 -22.27
CA ARG A 227 -11.78 39.75 -21.86
C ARG A 227 -10.68 40.79 -21.70
N ARG A 228 -9.46 40.37 -21.28
CA ARG A 228 -8.31 41.29 -21.15
C ARG A 228 -7.70 41.73 -22.47
N LYS A 229 -7.92 41.01 -23.59
CA LYS A 229 -7.41 41.37 -24.93
C LYS A 229 -8.34 42.29 -25.72
N THR A 230 -9.60 42.45 -25.30
CA THR A 230 -10.64 43.23 -26.01
C THR A 230 -10.99 44.55 -25.32
N GLY A 231 -10.30 44.91 -24.26
CA GLY A 231 -10.33 46.23 -23.59
C GLY A 231 -8.94 46.90 -23.60
#